data_7131c6c7ff9370c1d6af212be98d1d79
#
_entry.id   7131c6c7ff9370c1d6af212be98d1d79
#
_cell.length_a   1.000
_cell.length_b   1.000
_cell.length_c   1.000
_cell.angle_alpha   90.00
_cell.angle_beta   90.00
_cell.angle_gamma   90.00
#
_symmetry.space_group_name_H-M   'P 1'
#
loop_
_entity.id
_entity.type
_entity.pdbx_description
1 polymer ?
#
loop_
_entity_poly.entity_id
_entity_poly.type
_entity_poly.pdbx_seq_one_letter_code
_entity_poly.pdbx_strand_id
1 'polypeptide(L)'
;MGFVVNDLTASFGSHVAVEGLSMGIEPNRVTALIGPSGCGKSTFLRCLNGMHLNVSGATVRGQVLLDNQDVYAAPMDLVGLRQRVGMVFQRPNPFPTMSIYDNVVAGVTLGHLRRARRDRRAFDDLVEQSLTAAGLWREVKDRLPKPGASLSGGQQQRLCIARTLAIEPEVILMDEPCSALDPISTLAIEDTIGQLKKRFTIVIVTHNMQQASRVSDTTAFMTIREAGQPGRLIEVGPTKDIFQGPKEQATDDYISGRVG
;
A
#
# COMPACT_ATOMS: atom_id res chain seq x y z
N MET A 1 -9.77 11.13 -1.44
CA MET A 1 -9.44 10.93 -2.86
C MET A 1 -9.36 9.46 -3.17
N GLY A 2 -9.80 9.03 -4.36
CA GLY A 2 -9.88 7.63 -4.77
C GLY A 2 -9.34 7.41 -6.17
N PHE A 3 -9.27 6.15 -6.59
CA PHE A 3 -8.86 5.79 -7.94
C PHE A 3 -10.04 5.28 -8.77
N VAL A 4 -10.00 5.56 -10.06
CA VAL A 4 -10.75 4.84 -11.09
C VAL A 4 -9.77 4.22 -12.06
N VAL A 5 -9.82 2.91 -12.19
CA VAL A 5 -8.95 2.13 -13.08
C VAL A 5 -9.80 1.57 -14.21
N ASN A 6 -9.41 1.84 -15.44
CA ASN A 6 -10.11 1.41 -16.65
C ASN A 6 -9.17 0.60 -17.55
N ASP A 7 -9.51 -0.67 -17.75
CA ASP A 7 -8.85 -1.61 -18.68
C ASP A 7 -7.32 -1.66 -18.52
N LEU A 8 -6.85 -1.67 -17.28
CA LEU A 8 -5.42 -1.65 -16.98
C LEU A 8 -4.79 -2.99 -17.35
N THR A 9 -3.77 -2.92 -18.21
CA THR A 9 -2.89 -4.04 -18.56
C THR A 9 -1.44 -3.65 -18.25
N ALA A 10 -0.75 -4.49 -17.46
CA ALA A 10 0.63 -4.26 -17.04
C ALA A 10 1.53 -5.42 -17.45
N SER A 11 2.68 -5.10 -18.04
CA SER A 11 3.60 -6.12 -18.60
C SER A 11 5.05 -5.87 -18.19
N PHE A 12 5.86 -6.92 -18.24
CA PHE A 12 7.31 -6.92 -18.13
C PHE A 12 7.89 -7.51 -19.42
N GLY A 13 8.38 -6.68 -20.33
CA GLY A 13 8.74 -7.11 -21.69
C GLY A 13 7.55 -7.74 -22.40
N SER A 14 7.69 -9.00 -22.83
CA SER A 14 6.62 -9.78 -23.47
C SER A 14 5.64 -10.44 -22.48
N HIS A 15 5.96 -10.50 -21.19
CA HIS A 15 5.11 -11.14 -20.19
C HIS A 15 4.04 -10.17 -19.68
N VAL A 16 2.78 -10.48 -19.93
CA VAL A 16 1.63 -9.75 -19.38
C VAL A 16 1.35 -10.27 -17.98
N ALA A 17 1.55 -9.42 -16.98
CA ALA A 17 1.36 -9.79 -15.56
C ALA A 17 -0.08 -9.57 -15.07
N VAL A 18 -0.75 -8.52 -15.58
CA VAL A 18 -2.16 -8.18 -15.28
C VAL A 18 -2.82 -7.74 -16.57
N GLU A 19 -4.05 -8.17 -16.82
CA GLU A 19 -4.77 -7.87 -18.06
C GLU A 19 -6.19 -7.41 -17.81
N GLY A 20 -6.57 -6.28 -18.43
CA GLY A 20 -7.95 -5.82 -18.54
C GLY A 20 -8.62 -5.49 -17.20
N LEU A 21 -7.84 -5.03 -16.19
CA LEU A 21 -8.36 -4.77 -14.85
C LEU A 21 -9.11 -3.43 -14.80
N SER A 22 -10.37 -3.47 -14.39
CA SER A 22 -11.19 -2.28 -14.19
C SER A 22 -11.85 -2.30 -12.82
N MET A 23 -11.61 -1.27 -11.99
CA MET A 23 -12.25 -1.13 -10.67
C MET A 23 -12.17 0.31 -10.15
N GLY A 24 -13.08 0.64 -9.23
CA GLY A 24 -13.00 1.83 -8.40
C GLY A 24 -12.37 1.54 -7.04
N ILE A 25 -11.63 2.51 -6.50
CA ILE A 25 -11.10 2.52 -5.14
C ILE A 25 -11.70 3.73 -4.43
N GLU A 26 -12.58 3.48 -3.46
CA GLU A 26 -13.33 4.53 -2.78
C GLU A 26 -12.44 5.34 -1.82
N PRO A 27 -12.65 6.67 -1.74
CA PRO A 27 -11.90 7.51 -0.81
C PRO A 27 -12.20 7.19 0.66
N ASN A 28 -11.17 7.31 1.50
CA ASN A 28 -11.25 7.12 2.96
C ASN A 28 -11.81 5.74 3.36
N ARG A 29 -11.47 4.73 2.57
CA ARG A 29 -11.79 3.32 2.81
C ARG A 29 -10.57 2.45 2.61
N VAL A 30 -10.64 1.24 3.13
CA VAL A 30 -9.64 0.20 2.90
C VAL A 30 -10.14 -0.74 1.80
N THR A 31 -9.39 -0.84 0.70
CA THR A 31 -9.61 -1.84 -0.34
C THR A 31 -8.55 -2.93 -0.22
N ALA A 32 -8.96 -4.16 0.04
CA ALA A 32 -8.06 -5.31 0.05
C ALA A 32 -7.99 -5.97 -1.33
N LEU A 33 -6.79 -6.29 -1.77
CA LEU A 33 -6.53 -7.13 -2.94
C LEU A 33 -6.11 -8.51 -2.45
N ILE A 34 -6.92 -9.53 -2.72
CA ILE A 34 -6.68 -10.92 -2.34
C ILE A 34 -6.52 -11.81 -3.57
N GLY A 35 -5.93 -12.99 -3.39
CA GLY A 35 -5.74 -13.96 -4.46
C GLY A 35 -4.42 -14.73 -4.32
N PRO A 36 -4.20 -15.78 -5.11
CA PRO A 36 -3.02 -16.62 -5.03
C PRO A 36 -1.72 -15.87 -5.34
N SER A 37 -0.60 -16.40 -4.88
CA SER A 37 0.71 -15.82 -5.18
C SER A 37 0.97 -15.81 -6.69
N GLY A 38 1.58 -14.74 -7.19
CA GLY A 38 1.89 -14.61 -8.62
C GLY A 38 0.74 -14.11 -9.52
N CYS A 39 -0.48 -13.89 -9.01
CA CYS A 39 -1.59 -13.40 -9.84
C CYS A 39 -1.56 -11.88 -10.13
N GLY A 40 -0.46 -11.18 -9.83
CA GLY A 40 -0.27 -9.79 -10.25
C GLY A 40 -0.75 -8.72 -9.26
N LYS A 41 -1.17 -9.04 -8.03
CA LYS A 41 -1.65 -8.06 -7.02
C LYS A 41 -0.65 -6.93 -6.76
N SER A 42 0.61 -7.28 -6.45
CA SER A 42 1.66 -6.29 -6.22
C SER A 42 2.04 -5.51 -7.48
N THR A 43 1.89 -6.13 -8.66
CA THR A 43 2.07 -5.44 -9.95
C THR A 43 0.99 -4.38 -10.13
N PHE A 44 -0.28 -4.74 -9.94
CA PHE A 44 -1.39 -3.80 -9.96
C PHE A 44 -1.20 -2.67 -8.95
N LEU A 45 -0.87 -3.02 -7.68
CA LEU A 45 -0.62 -2.03 -6.63
C LEU A 45 0.44 -1.00 -7.06
N ARG A 46 1.55 -1.46 -7.65
CA ARG A 46 2.64 -0.59 -8.14
C ARG A 46 2.28 0.23 -9.37
N CYS A 47 1.25 -0.17 -10.11
CA CYS A 47 0.72 0.67 -11.19
C CYS A 47 0.00 1.91 -10.65
N LEU A 48 -0.59 1.87 -9.44
CA LEU A 48 -1.31 3.01 -8.88
C LEU A 48 -0.40 4.22 -8.56
N ASN A 49 0.91 4.00 -8.34
CA ASN A 49 1.89 5.05 -8.07
C ASN A 49 3.04 5.12 -9.08
N GLY A 50 2.90 4.47 -10.22
CA GLY A 50 3.89 4.47 -11.29
C GLY A 50 5.19 3.71 -10.96
N MET A 51 5.27 2.98 -9.84
CA MET A 51 6.47 2.21 -9.48
C MET A 51 6.72 1.03 -10.41
N HIS A 52 5.69 0.51 -11.08
CA HIS A 52 5.84 -0.55 -12.08
C HIS A 52 6.83 -0.13 -13.19
N LEU A 53 6.79 1.13 -13.64
CA LEU A 53 7.67 1.65 -14.68
C LEU A 53 9.13 1.80 -14.27
N ASN A 54 9.49 1.60 -12.98
CA ASN A 54 10.89 1.56 -12.56
C ASN A 54 11.61 0.28 -13.01
N VAL A 55 10.88 -0.74 -13.43
CA VAL A 55 11.45 -1.99 -13.96
C VAL A 55 11.70 -1.82 -15.45
N SER A 56 12.90 -2.14 -15.90
CA SER A 56 13.25 -2.05 -17.32
C SER A 56 12.33 -2.94 -18.18
N GLY A 57 11.80 -2.38 -19.25
CA GLY A 57 10.86 -3.05 -20.16
C GLY A 57 9.43 -3.17 -19.61
N ALA A 58 9.14 -2.59 -18.43
CA ALA A 58 7.76 -2.55 -17.93
C ALA A 58 6.92 -1.57 -18.71
N THR A 59 5.67 -1.94 -18.98
CA THR A 59 4.68 -1.09 -19.67
C THR A 59 3.34 -1.13 -18.94
N VAL A 60 2.58 -0.05 -19.08
CA VAL A 60 1.19 0.06 -18.60
C VAL A 60 0.33 0.55 -19.75
N ARG A 61 -0.82 -0.08 -19.98
CA ARG A 61 -1.88 0.36 -20.89
C ARG A 61 -3.18 0.49 -20.12
N GLY A 62 -4.16 1.18 -20.70
CA GLY A 62 -5.39 1.55 -20.02
C GLY A 62 -5.21 2.86 -19.25
N GLN A 63 -6.09 3.14 -18.29
CA GLN A 63 -6.10 4.39 -17.52
C GLN A 63 -6.09 4.12 -16.03
N VAL A 64 -5.34 4.94 -15.31
CA VAL A 64 -5.37 5.01 -13.84
C VAL A 64 -5.63 6.45 -13.46
N LEU A 65 -6.85 6.75 -13.06
CA LEU A 65 -7.28 8.10 -12.71
C LEU A 65 -7.22 8.27 -11.18
N LEU A 66 -6.45 9.25 -10.74
CA LEU A 66 -6.49 9.76 -9.37
C LEU A 66 -7.20 11.11 -9.41
N ASP A 67 -8.40 11.22 -8.83
CA ASP A 67 -9.27 12.39 -8.92
C ASP A 67 -9.46 12.91 -10.35
N ASN A 68 -9.82 12.01 -11.26
CA ASN A 68 -10.03 12.28 -12.69
C ASN A 68 -8.78 12.73 -13.46
N GLN A 69 -7.58 12.67 -12.85
CA GLN A 69 -6.31 12.94 -13.54
C GLN A 69 -5.61 11.62 -13.83
N ASP A 70 -5.33 11.34 -15.09
CA ASP A 70 -4.61 10.13 -15.47
C ASP A 70 -3.16 10.24 -15.00
N VAL A 71 -2.76 9.30 -14.13
CA VAL A 71 -1.41 9.25 -13.56
C VAL A 71 -0.33 8.92 -14.60
N TYR A 72 -0.75 8.45 -15.77
CA TYR A 72 0.14 8.14 -16.91
C TYR A 72 0.08 9.15 -18.05
N ALA A 73 -0.71 10.22 -17.92
CA ALA A 73 -0.75 11.30 -18.93
C ALA A 73 0.59 12.05 -19.01
N ALA A 74 1.01 12.38 -20.21
CA ALA A 74 2.24 13.15 -20.42
C ALA A 74 1.98 14.68 -20.26
N PRO A 75 2.91 15.45 -19.64
CA PRO A 75 4.13 15.00 -18.98
C PRO A 75 3.86 14.38 -17.61
N MET A 76 4.35 13.16 -17.38
CA MET A 76 4.13 12.42 -16.12
C MET A 76 5.03 12.95 -15.01
N ASP A 77 4.44 13.46 -13.94
CA ASP A 77 5.15 13.81 -12.69
C ASP A 77 5.12 12.66 -11.69
N LEU A 78 6.06 11.71 -11.83
CA LEU A 78 6.19 10.59 -10.92
C LEU A 78 6.58 11.01 -9.50
N VAL A 79 7.27 12.14 -9.34
CA VAL A 79 7.67 12.63 -8.00
C VAL A 79 6.45 13.17 -7.28
N GLY A 80 5.68 14.04 -7.91
CA GLY A 80 4.42 14.55 -7.38
C GLY A 80 3.41 13.43 -7.12
N LEU A 81 3.27 12.46 -8.04
CA LEU A 81 2.41 11.30 -7.84
C LEU A 81 2.79 10.51 -6.57
N ARG A 82 4.09 10.23 -6.34
CA ARG A 82 4.57 9.46 -5.18
C ARG A 82 4.54 10.23 -3.88
N GLN A 83 4.43 11.55 -3.91
CA GLN A 83 4.10 12.34 -2.72
C GLN A 83 2.63 12.18 -2.33
N ARG A 84 1.73 12.10 -3.32
CA ARG A 84 0.29 11.91 -3.11
C ARG A 84 -0.07 10.45 -2.79
N VAL A 85 0.67 9.48 -3.34
CA VAL A 85 0.42 8.05 -3.23
C VAL A 85 1.63 7.36 -2.59
N GLY A 86 1.61 7.28 -1.27
CA GLY A 86 2.68 6.65 -0.48
C GLY A 86 2.64 5.13 -0.57
N MET A 87 3.79 4.48 -0.29
CA MET A 87 3.89 3.01 -0.34
C MET A 87 4.62 2.45 0.87
N VAL A 88 4.02 1.42 1.45
CA VAL A 88 4.60 0.55 2.48
C VAL A 88 4.87 -0.81 1.86
N PHE A 89 6.11 -1.27 1.93
CA PHE A 89 6.55 -2.51 1.30
C PHE A 89 6.39 -3.72 2.20
N GLN A 90 6.37 -4.91 1.62
CA GLN A 90 6.27 -6.19 2.29
C GLN A 90 7.39 -6.38 3.33
N ARG A 91 8.64 -6.07 2.96
CA ARG A 91 9.77 -6.09 3.87
C ARG A 91 10.01 -4.69 4.41
N PRO A 92 10.10 -4.52 5.73
CA PRO A 92 10.47 -3.24 6.30
C PRO A 92 11.78 -2.73 5.69
N ASN A 93 11.79 -1.48 5.27
CA ASN A 93 12.94 -0.87 4.60
C ASN A 93 13.31 0.50 5.21
N PRO A 94 13.49 0.59 6.54
CA PRO A 94 14.02 1.82 7.12
C PRO A 94 15.41 2.09 6.56
N PHE A 95 15.81 3.34 6.47
CA PHE A 95 17.19 3.70 6.15
C PHE A 95 18.08 3.27 7.32
N PRO A 96 18.95 2.26 7.15
CA PRO A 96 19.57 1.57 8.28
C PRO A 96 20.55 2.43 9.07
N THR A 97 21.20 3.38 8.40
CA THR A 97 22.18 4.32 9.00
C THR A 97 21.54 5.58 9.58
N MET A 98 20.28 5.84 9.24
CA MET A 98 19.55 6.99 9.77
C MET A 98 18.93 6.67 11.13
N SER A 99 18.82 7.68 11.97
CA SER A 99 18.09 7.59 13.24
C SER A 99 16.60 7.32 13.00
N ILE A 100 15.87 6.95 14.06
CA ILE A 100 14.40 6.83 14.01
C ILE A 100 13.80 8.16 13.57
N TYR A 101 14.28 9.27 14.15
CA TYR A 101 13.86 10.63 13.80
C TYR A 101 14.09 10.92 12.31
N ASP A 102 15.33 10.72 11.83
CA ASP A 102 15.70 11.03 10.44
C ASP A 102 14.95 10.16 9.44
N ASN A 103 14.64 8.90 9.78
CA ASN A 103 13.79 8.05 8.96
C ASN A 103 12.41 8.67 8.74
N VAL A 104 11.78 9.23 9.77
CA VAL A 104 10.45 9.85 9.64
C VAL A 104 10.51 11.07 8.73
N VAL A 105 11.47 11.97 8.95
CA VAL A 105 11.56 13.23 8.19
C VAL A 105 12.22 13.10 6.82
N ALA A 106 12.78 11.93 6.47
CA ALA A 106 13.55 11.72 5.24
C ALA A 106 12.81 12.17 3.97
N GLY A 107 11.54 11.79 3.80
CA GLY A 107 10.75 12.16 2.62
C GLY A 107 10.48 13.66 2.52
N VAL A 108 10.34 14.33 3.66
CA VAL A 108 10.09 15.77 3.73
C VAL A 108 11.37 16.57 3.48
N THR A 109 12.50 16.09 3.96
CA THR A 109 13.80 16.78 3.82
C THR A 109 14.41 16.61 2.44
N LEU A 110 14.17 15.48 1.77
CA LEU A 110 14.68 15.19 0.43
C LEU A 110 13.77 15.74 -0.69
N GLY A 111 12.50 16.00 -0.41
CA GLY A 111 11.53 16.52 -1.36
C GLY A 111 11.51 18.04 -1.48
N HIS A 112 10.64 18.55 -2.36
CA HIS A 112 10.42 19.99 -2.57
C HIS A 112 9.92 20.73 -1.31
N LEU A 113 9.40 20.02 -0.33
CA LEU A 113 8.93 20.54 0.97
C LEU A 113 10.07 21.05 1.87
N ARG A 114 11.34 20.78 1.51
CA ARG A 114 12.54 21.25 2.24
C ARG A 114 12.56 22.76 2.49
N ARG A 115 11.95 23.56 1.59
CA ARG A 115 11.92 25.03 1.75
C ARG A 115 10.88 25.52 2.74
N ALA A 116 9.79 24.76 2.97
CA ALA A 116 8.66 25.22 3.78
C ALA A 116 8.83 24.92 5.28
N ARG A 117 9.70 23.98 5.66
CA ARG A 117 9.86 23.54 7.06
C ARG A 117 11.30 23.75 7.55
N ARG A 118 11.69 25.01 7.77
CA ARG A 118 12.97 25.35 8.42
C ARG A 118 12.90 25.36 9.96
N ASP A 119 11.72 25.23 10.54
CA ASP A 119 11.54 25.25 11.98
C ASP A 119 11.72 23.85 12.56
N ARG A 120 12.72 23.67 13.43
CA ARG A 120 12.98 22.41 14.14
C ARG A 120 11.77 21.91 14.92
N ARG A 121 10.99 22.83 15.53
CA ARG A 121 9.78 22.47 16.27
C ARG A 121 8.73 21.84 15.36
N ALA A 122 8.54 22.36 14.15
CA ALA A 122 7.62 21.76 13.18
C ALA A 122 8.01 20.33 12.77
N PHE A 123 9.32 20.02 12.74
CA PHE A 123 9.78 18.64 12.51
C PHE A 123 9.57 17.76 13.74
N ASP A 124 9.79 18.27 14.95
CA ASP A 124 9.57 17.52 16.18
C ASP A 124 8.08 17.14 16.31
N ASP A 125 7.18 18.10 16.09
CA ASP A 125 5.72 17.87 16.07
C ASP A 125 5.32 16.86 14.98
N LEU A 126 5.90 16.95 13.77
CA LEU A 126 5.65 16.02 12.68
C LEU A 126 6.07 14.60 13.03
N VAL A 127 7.26 14.45 13.64
CA VAL A 127 7.78 13.14 14.07
C VAL A 127 6.89 12.52 15.12
N GLU A 128 6.49 13.29 16.14
CA GLU A 128 5.58 12.81 17.18
C GLU A 128 4.23 12.39 16.60
N GLN A 129 3.62 13.23 15.76
CA GLN A 129 2.34 12.93 15.10
C GLN A 129 2.42 11.69 14.22
N SER A 130 3.46 11.58 13.39
CA SER A 130 3.63 10.45 12.46
C SER A 130 3.87 9.13 13.19
N LEU A 131 4.73 9.14 14.22
CA LEU A 131 5.00 7.97 15.05
C LEU A 131 3.79 7.59 15.91
N THR A 132 3.02 8.57 16.38
CA THR A 132 1.76 8.33 17.12
C THR A 132 0.72 7.69 16.20
N ALA A 133 0.52 8.24 15.00
CA ALA A 133 -0.40 7.70 14.01
C ALA A 133 -0.02 6.28 13.55
N ALA A 134 1.27 5.96 13.53
CA ALA A 134 1.80 4.62 13.26
C ALA A 134 1.80 3.69 14.49
N GLY A 135 1.28 4.13 15.64
CA GLY A 135 1.25 3.34 16.87
C GLY A 135 2.62 3.04 17.48
N LEU A 136 3.67 3.82 17.16
CA LEU A 136 5.06 3.54 17.55
C LEU A 136 5.61 4.53 18.59
N TRP A 137 5.03 5.71 18.73
CA TRP A 137 5.56 6.81 19.57
C TRP A 137 5.94 6.37 20.98
N ARG A 138 5.03 5.70 21.69
CA ARG A 138 5.24 5.28 23.09
C ARG A 138 6.45 4.39 23.29
N GLU A 139 6.83 3.63 22.27
CA GLU A 139 7.94 2.69 22.32
C GLU A 139 9.29 3.34 21.98
N VAL A 140 9.30 4.48 21.25
CA VAL A 140 10.54 5.03 20.70
C VAL A 140 10.85 6.47 21.09
N LYS A 141 9.92 7.20 21.74
CA LYS A 141 10.07 8.63 22.08
C LYS A 141 11.36 8.97 22.84
N ASP A 142 11.85 8.06 23.69
CA ASP A 142 13.05 8.26 24.50
C ASP A 142 14.34 7.77 23.80
N ARG A 143 14.23 7.29 22.55
CA ARG A 143 15.35 6.76 21.76
C ARG A 143 15.35 7.18 20.29
N LEU A 144 14.74 8.31 19.96
CA LEU A 144 14.66 8.85 18.60
C LEU A 144 16.02 8.98 17.88
N PRO A 145 17.15 9.29 18.58
CA PRO A 145 18.47 9.32 17.96
C PRO A 145 19.06 7.94 17.62
N LYS A 146 18.45 6.83 18.08
CA LYS A 146 18.96 5.48 17.78
C LYS A 146 18.71 5.12 16.32
N PRO A 147 19.58 4.28 15.69
CA PRO A 147 19.39 3.83 14.31
C PRO A 147 18.05 3.09 14.14
N GLY A 148 17.36 3.32 13.01
CA GLY A 148 16.13 2.61 12.68
C GLY A 148 16.30 1.09 12.58
N ALA A 149 17.50 0.62 12.20
CA ALA A 149 17.85 -0.80 12.15
C ALA A 149 17.85 -1.49 13.54
N SER A 150 17.92 -0.73 14.66
CA SER A 150 17.90 -1.28 16.02
C SER A 150 16.50 -1.72 16.50
N LEU A 151 15.47 -1.46 15.72
CA LEU A 151 14.08 -1.79 16.01
C LEU A 151 13.76 -3.25 15.64
N SER A 152 12.76 -3.84 16.31
CA SER A 152 12.19 -5.14 15.90
C SER A 152 11.51 -5.04 14.52
N GLY A 153 11.25 -6.17 13.85
CA GLY A 153 10.61 -6.17 12.53
C GLY A 153 9.28 -5.42 12.50
N GLY A 154 8.41 -5.65 13.48
CA GLY A 154 7.14 -4.94 13.60
C GLY A 154 7.31 -3.43 13.89
N GLN A 155 8.30 -3.07 14.70
CA GLN A 155 8.65 -1.65 14.94
C GLN A 155 9.21 -0.99 13.68
N GLN A 156 10.07 -1.70 12.92
CA GLN A 156 10.59 -1.19 11.64
C GLN A 156 9.46 -0.98 10.62
N GLN A 157 8.49 -1.88 10.56
CA GLN A 157 7.34 -1.72 9.68
C GLN A 157 6.50 -0.50 10.06
N ARG A 158 6.22 -0.32 11.34
CA ARG A 158 5.52 0.89 11.83
C ARG A 158 6.35 2.17 11.62
N LEU A 159 7.68 2.09 11.68
CA LEU A 159 8.55 3.22 11.30
C LEU A 159 8.42 3.56 9.81
N CYS A 160 8.34 2.55 8.93
CA CYS A 160 8.08 2.77 7.49
C CYS A 160 6.71 3.38 7.24
N ILE A 161 5.68 2.97 8.01
CA ILE A 161 4.36 3.62 7.98
C ILE A 161 4.48 5.08 8.42
N ALA A 162 5.14 5.38 9.55
CA ALA A 162 5.34 6.75 10.03
C ALA A 162 6.07 7.64 9.01
N ARG A 163 7.11 7.11 8.36
CA ARG A 163 7.83 7.78 7.27
C ARG A 163 6.90 8.11 6.09
N THR A 164 6.00 7.20 5.74
CA THR A 164 5.01 7.41 4.68
C THR A 164 3.99 8.47 5.08
N LEU A 165 3.52 8.47 6.32
CA LEU A 165 2.56 9.45 6.85
C LEU A 165 3.13 10.87 6.94
N ALA A 166 4.44 11.01 7.20
CA ALA A 166 5.11 12.30 7.35
C ALA A 166 5.07 13.16 6.07
N ILE A 167 4.86 12.56 4.90
CA ILE A 167 4.70 13.27 3.62
C ILE A 167 3.25 13.76 3.42
N GLU A 168 2.33 13.35 4.31
CA GLU A 168 0.90 13.65 4.23
C GLU A 168 0.28 13.18 2.88
N PRO A 169 0.38 11.89 2.53
CA PRO A 169 -0.16 11.38 1.28
C PRO A 169 -1.69 11.42 1.30
N GLU A 170 -2.32 11.27 0.14
CA GLU A 170 -3.77 11.12 -0.01
C GLU A 170 -4.18 9.65 0.02
N VAL A 171 -3.31 8.80 -0.52
CA VAL A 171 -3.49 7.36 -0.61
C VAL A 171 -2.28 6.63 -0.05
N ILE A 172 -2.50 5.54 0.66
CA ILE A 172 -1.45 4.65 1.17
C ILE A 172 -1.62 3.27 0.55
N LEU A 173 -0.61 2.84 -0.18
CA LEU A 173 -0.50 1.50 -0.73
C LEU A 173 0.30 0.62 0.23
N MET A 174 -0.19 -0.58 0.54
CA MET A 174 0.46 -1.52 1.45
C MET A 174 0.59 -2.88 0.77
N ASP A 175 1.83 -3.29 0.47
CA ASP A 175 2.13 -4.57 -0.16
C ASP A 175 2.48 -5.58 0.93
N GLU A 176 1.55 -6.43 1.32
CA GLU A 176 1.68 -7.48 2.34
C GLU A 176 2.35 -7.00 3.66
N PRO A 177 1.88 -5.92 4.30
CA PRO A 177 2.61 -5.24 5.36
C PRO A 177 2.85 -6.06 6.63
N CYS A 178 2.18 -7.20 6.78
CA CYS A 178 2.26 -8.07 7.96
C CYS A 178 2.84 -9.46 7.69
N SER A 179 3.24 -9.79 6.45
CA SER A 179 3.59 -11.16 6.05
C SER A 179 4.78 -11.78 6.80
N ALA A 180 5.69 -10.96 7.32
CA ALA A 180 6.90 -11.39 8.03
C ALA A 180 6.86 -11.06 9.53
N LEU A 181 5.69 -10.78 10.09
CA LEU A 181 5.53 -10.30 11.46
C LEU A 181 4.87 -11.35 12.36
N ASP A 182 5.17 -11.24 13.65
CA ASP A 182 4.49 -12.00 14.69
C ASP A 182 3.03 -11.52 14.86
N PRO A 183 2.15 -12.35 15.50
CA PRO A 183 0.74 -12.03 15.65
C PRO A 183 0.46 -10.72 16.39
N ILE A 184 1.26 -10.36 17.40
CA ILE A 184 1.08 -9.14 18.20
C ILE A 184 1.39 -7.92 17.32
N SER A 185 2.51 -7.94 16.60
CA SER A 185 2.89 -6.90 15.65
C SER A 185 1.87 -6.76 14.52
N THR A 186 1.30 -7.87 14.04
CA THR A 186 0.23 -7.87 13.04
C THR A 186 -1.01 -7.15 13.53
N LEU A 187 -1.51 -7.47 14.73
CA LEU A 187 -2.66 -6.79 15.33
C LEU A 187 -2.40 -5.28 15.50
N ALA A 188 -1.21 -4.88 15.94
CA ALA A 188 -0.87 -3.47 16.08
C ALA A 188 -0.91 -2.71 14.75
N ILE A 189 -0.53 -3.35 13.63
CA ILE A 189 -0.64 -2.76 12.29
C ILE A 189 -2.09 -2.71 11.82
N GLU A 190 -2.89 -3.75 12.09
CA GLU A 190 -4.33 -3.76 11.76
C GLU A 190 -5.08 -2.64 12.50
N ASP A 191 -4.80 -2.43 13.79
CA ASP A 191 -5.33 -1.31 14.57
C ASP A 191 -4.93 0.04 13.96
N THR A 192 -3.65 0.16 13.55
CA THR A 192 -3.14 1.35 12.87
C THR A 192 -3.91 1.60 11.56
N ILE A 193 -4.12 0.59 10.72
CA ILE A 193 -4.91 0.70 9.48
C ILE A 193 -6.33 1.19 9.78
N GLY A 194 -6.98 0.63 10.83
CA GLY A 194 -8.30 1.03 11.28
C GLY A 194 -8.42 2.51 11.71
N GLN A 195 -7.33 3.08 12.24
CA GLN A 195 -7.28 4.51 12.56
C GLN A 195 -7.00 5.37 11.32
N LEU A 196 -6.07 4.92 10.47
CA LEU A 196 -5.63 5.65 9.29
C LEU A 196 -6.72 5.80 8.23
N LYS A 197 -7.63 4.81 8.06
CA LYS A 197 -8.72 4.88 7.06
C LYS A 197 -9.66 6.07 7.25
N LYS A 198 -9.71 6.66 8.46
CA LYS A 198 -10.51 7.86 8.73
C LYS A 198 -10.02 9.10 7.98
N ARG A 199 -8.75 9.09 7.56
CA ARG A 199 -8.08 10.23 6.90
C ARG A 199 -7.54 9.89 5.52
N PHE A 200 -7.17 8.64 5.29
CA PHE A 200 -6.47 8.18 4.09
C PHE A 200 -7.27 7.11 3.35
N THR A 201 -7.16 7.11 2.05
CA THR A 201 -7.55 5.96 1.24
C THR A 201 -6.45 4.91 1.34
N ILE A 202 -6.80 3.66 1.58
CA ILE A 202 -5.80 2.59 1.77
C ILE A 202 -6.07 1.46 0.78
N VAL A 203 -5.04 1.01 0.08
CA VAL A 203 -5.08 -0.22 -0.72
C VAL A 203 -4.07 -1.20 -0.14
N ILE A 204 -4.55 -2.35 0.30
CA ILE A 204 -3.70 -3.38 0.91
C ILE A 204 -3.71 -4.66 0.08
N VAL A 205 -2.54 -5.18 -0.23
CA VAL A 205 -2.37 -6.54 -0.72
C VAL A 205 -2.15 -7.46 0.47
N THR A 206 -2.88 -8.54 0.55
CA THR A 206 -2.65 -9.58 1.56
C THR A 206 -3.06 -10.95 1.05
N HIS A 207 -2.35 -11.98 1.48
CA HIS A 207 -2.74 -13.38 1.31
C HIS A 207 -3.44 -13.93 2.59
N ASN A 208 -3.52 -13.13 3.65
CA ASN A 208 -4.20 -13.52 4.88
C ASN A 208 -5.68 -13.10 4.82
N MET A 209 -6.57 -14.08 4.63
CA MET A 209 -8.01 -13.86 4.52
C MET A 209 -8.61 -13.23 5.79
N GLN A 210 -8.12 -13.64 6.96
CA GLN A 210 -8.60 -13.08 8.22
C GLN A 210 -8.22 -11.60 8.34
N GLN A 211 -7.03 -11.22 7.92
CA GLN A 211 -6.60 -9.82 7.87
C GLN A 211 -7.49 -9.02 6.92
N ALA A 212 -7.66 -9.50 5.67
CA ALA A 212 -8.53 -8.84 4.70
C ALA A 212 -9.93 -8.61 5.26
N SER A 213 -10.54 -9.65 5.85
CA SER A 213 -11.88 -9.57 6.44
C SER A 213 -11.98 -8.57 7.60
N ARG A 214 -10.92 -8.41 8.42
CA ARG A 214 -10.95 -7.49 9.57
C ARG A 214 -10.73 -6.03 9.19
N VAL A 215 -9.81 -5.75 8.26
CA VAL A 215 -9.35 -4.38 8.02
C VAL A 215 -10.02 -3.69 6.85
N SER A 216 -10.53 -4.43 5.85
CA SER A 216 -11.04 -3.82 4.62
C SER A 216 -12.54 -3.55 4.63
N ASP A 217 -12.93 -2.51 3.89
CA ASP A 217 -14.32 -2.16 3.59
C ASP A 217 -14.76 -2.78 2.25
N THR A 218 -13.83 -2.84 1.30
CA THR A 218 -14.00 -3.44 -0.03
C THR A 218 -12.92 -4.49 -0.24
N THR A 219 -13.26 -5.61 -0.86
CA THR A 219 -12.32 -6.67 -1.24
C THR A 219 -12.42 -6.95 -2.73
N ALA A 220 -11.26 -7.03 -3.39
CA ALA A 220 -11.11 -7.39 -4.78
C ALA A 220 -10.33 -8.70 -4.89
N PHE A 221 -10.91 -9.71 -5.50
CA PHE A 221 -10.28 -11.00 -5.74
C PHE A 221 -9.68 -11.03 -7.14
N MET A 222 -8.39 -11.37 -7.20
CA MET A 222 -7.63 -11.53 -8.43
C MET A 222 -7.09 -12.95 -8.52
N THR A 223 -7.14 -13.55 -9.71
CA THR A 223 -6.52 -14.86 -9.98
C THR A 223 -6.04 -14.98 -11.43
N ILE A 224 -5.28 -16.02 -11.70
CA ILE A 224 -4.91 -16.49 -13.06
C ILE A 224 -5.85 -17.65 -13.42
N ARG A 225 -6.23 -17.77 -14.68
CA ARG A 225 -7.04 -18.91 -15.15
C ARG A 225 -6.20 -20.17 -15.27
N GLU A 226 -5.00 -20.04 -15.81
CA GLU A 226 -4.04 -21.11 -16.03
C GLU A 226 -2.62 -20.61 -15.75
N ALA A 227 -1.72 -21.50 -15.39
CA ALA A 227 -0.32 -21.16 -15.14
C ALA A 227 0.29 -20.43 -16.34
N GLY A 228 0.94 -19.29 -16.08
CA GLY A 228 1.56 -18.46 -17.12
C GLY A 228 0.63 -17.46 -17.80
N GLN A 229 -0.68 -17.49 -17.53
CA GLN A 229 -1.61 -16.46 -18.00
C GLN A 229 -1.57 -15.22 -17.11
N PRO A 230 -1.99 -14.04 -17.62
CA PRO A 230 -2.08 -12.82 -16.84
C PRO A 230 -3.13 -12.93 -15.74
N GLY A 231 -2.86 -12.25 -14.62
CA GLY A 231 -3.84 -12.06 -13.57
C GLY A 231 -4.98 -11.16 -14.00
N ARG A 232 -6.17 -11.48 -13.53
CA ARG A 232 -7.40 -10.74 -13.81
C ARG A 232 -8.18 -10.49 -12.53
N LEU A 233 -8.92 -9.40 -12.51
CA LEU A 233 -9.94 -9.17 -11.50
C LEU A 233 -11.13 -10.11 -11.78
N ILE A 234 -11.53 -10.88 -10.79
CA ILE A 234 -12.66 -11.82 -10.89
C ILE A 234 -13.89 -11.21 -10.24
N GLU A 235 -13.73 -10.70 -9.02
CA GLU A 235 -14.82 -10.15 -8.26
C GLU A 235 -14.35 -8.99 -7.38
N VAL A 236 -15.19 -7.97 -7.23
CA VAL A 236 -14.97 -6.86 -6.30
C VAL A 236 -16.29 -6.46 -5.67
N GLY A 237 -16.29 -6.21 -4.37
CA GLY A 237 -17.48 -5.82 -3.63
C GLY A 237 -17.22 -5.52 -2.17
N PRO A 238 -18.26 -5.18 -1.41
CA PRO A 238 -18.16 -5.04 0.04
C PRO A 238 -17.51 -6.29 0.66
N THR A 239 -16.56 -6.09 1.55
CA THR A 239 -15.80 -7.20 2.16
C THR A 239 -16.70 -8.26 2.76
N LYS A 240 -17.77 -7.82 3.43
CA LYS A 240 -18.75 -8.75 4.01
C LYS A 240 -19.38 -9.68 2.96
N ASP A 241 -19.73 -9.13 1.81
CA ASP A 241 -20.40 -9.91 0.74
C ASP A 241 -19.43 -10.90 0.12
N ILE A 242 -18.19 -10.46 -0.15
CA ILE A 242 -17.13 -11.31 -0.70
C ILE A 242 -16.83 -12.50 0.24
N PHE A 243 -16.81 -12.30 1.56
CA PHE A 243 -16.47 -13.37 2.51
C PHE A 243 -17.66 -14.22 2.95
N GLN A 244 -18.90 -13.76 2.83
CA GLN A 244 -20.09 -14.48 3.31
C GLN A 244 -20.92 -15.10 2.19
N GLY A 245 -20.81 -14.62 0.97
CA GLY A 245 -21.59 -15.09 -0.17
C GLY A 245 -21.06 -14.50 -1.49
N PRO A 246 -19.86 -14.89 -1.90
CA PRO A 246 -19.31 -14.43 -3.18
C PRO A 246 -20.19 -14.89 -4.35
N LYS A 247 -20.23 -14.11 -5.42
CA LYS A 247 -21.02 -14.40 -6.63
C LYS A 247 -20.29 -15.34 -7.57
N GLU A 248 -18.96 -15.25 -7.55
CA GLU A 248 -18.10 -16.03 -8.44
C GLU A 248 -17.60 -17.29 -7.74
N GLN A 249 -17.76 -18.46 -8.37
CA GLN A 249 -17.34 -19.75 -7.81
C GLN A 249 -15.84 -19.75 -7.50
N ALA A 250 -15.00 -19.13 -8.34
CA ALA A 250 -13.56 -19.03 -8.11
C ALA A 250 -13.22 -18.25 -6.84
N THR A 251 -14.02 -17.24 -6.49
CA THR A 251 -13.88 -16.49 -5.23
C THR A 251 -14.22 -17.37 -4.04
N ASP A 252 -15.34 -18.12 -4.10
CA ASP A 252 -15.77 -19.05 -3.06
C ASP A 252 -14.72 -20.15 -2.81
N ASP A 253 -14.21 -20.75 -3.88
CA ASP A 253 -13.21 -21.80 -3.80
C ASP A 253 -11.90 -21.31 -3.15
N TYR A 254 -11.48 -20.09 -3.49
CA TYR A 254 -10.29 -19.49 -2.89
C TYR A 254 -10.46 -19.14 -1.40
N ILE A 255 -11.57 -18.51 -1.03
CA ILE A 255 -11.83 -18.08 0.36
C ILE A 255 -12.05 -19.28 1.27
N SER A 256 -12.71 -20.35 0.77
CA SER A 256 -12.92 -21.58 1.50
C SER A 256 -11.69 -22.50 1.59
N GLY A 257 -10.57 -22.13 0.93
CA GLY A 257 -9.33 -22.91 0.90
C GLY A 257 -9.40 -24.18 0.05
N ARG A 258 -10.37 -24.26 -0.89
CA ARG A 258 -10.50 -25.40 -1.83
C ARG A 258 -9.49 -25.32 -2.97
N VAL A 259 -9.01 -24.10 -3.26
CA VAL A 259 -7.97 -23.83 -4.28
C VAL A 259 -7.02 -22.77 -3.72
N GLY A 260 -5.70 -23.06 -3.72
CA GLY A 260 -4.66 -22.14 -3.24
C GLY A 260 -3.27 -22.53 -3.70
#